data_1d54ae4d0d1bc78143bfda8bb72f0f92
#
_entry.id   1d54ae4d0d1bc78143bfda8bb72f0f92
#
_cell.length_a   1.000
_cell.length_b   1.000
_cell.length_c   1.000
_cell.angle_alpha   90.00
_cell.angle_beta   90.00
_cell.angle_gamma   90.00
#
_symmetry.space_group_name_H-M   'P 1'
#
loop_
_entity.id
_entity.type
_entity.pdbx_description
1 polymer ?
#
loop_
_entity_poly.entity_id
_entity_poly.type
_entity_poly.pdbx_seq_one_letter_code
_entity_poly.pdbx_strand_id
1 'polypeptide(L)'
;MEGSLGMKHFFRFFAAAACTVLLLALCACTPDGTSSPVSSSATEGVFSESAAQSIPAPESASGEGAQALSLLPADAANIQPDAVPEFLTADQQELYRAAYYLYYHFDVSSGFAFDTIDENSPFIVGDTGRSYYQDTGFANYSAFRTALDCVFTSNFADSLIDKYQNYIKGDDGLLYFSFGDRGGNIFYKSSEFSQISETADEIRFQRIGHYDEAGPGGSASSSPYTETCEVKLVNTENGWRFAGFAMAY
;
A
#
# COMPACT_ATOMS: atom_id res chain seq x y z
N MET A 1 29.92 2.11 -54.59
CA MET A 1 29.78 3.54 -54.28
C MET A 1 29.40 3.64 -52.83
N GLU A 2 30.37 4.12 -52.12
CA GLU A 2 30.45 4.31 -50.69
C GLU A 2 29.51 5.43 -50.21
N GLY A 3 29.09 5.37 -49.01
CA GLY A 3 28.35 6.43 -48.32
C GLY A 3 28.24 6.15 -46.82
N SER A 4 29.40 6.14 -46.16
CA SER A 4 29.53 6.23 -44.70
C SER A 4 29.20 7.65 -44.22
N LEU A 5 28.42 7.78 -43.17
CA LEU A 5 28.35 8.95 -42.24
C LEU A 5 27.47 8.52 -41.08
N GLY A 6 27.83 8.51 -39.85
CA GLY A 6 28.69 9.41 -39.12
C GLY A 6 28.03 9.55 -37.75
N MET A 7 28.48 8.69 -36.83
CA MET A 7 27.98 8.62 -35.42
C MET A 7 28.57 9.84 -34.68
N LYS A 8 27.70 10.72 -34.16
CA LYS A 8 28.15 11.77 -33.26
C LYS A 8 27.60 11.51 -31.85
N HIS A 9 28.52 11.04 -31.00
CA HIS A 9 28.36 11.02 -29.55
C HIS A 9 28.14 12.42 -29.00
N PHE A 10 27.10 12.59 -28.20
CA PHE A 10 26.96 13.74 -27.31
C PHE A 10 26.92 13.25 -25.87
N PHE A 11 28.11 13.18 -25.26
CA PHE A 11 28.25 13.13 -23.81
C PHE A 11 27.96 14.51 -23.24
N ARG A 12 26.99 14.63 -22.38
CA ARG A 12 26.84 15.77 -21.47
C ARG A 12 26.95 15.30 -20.04
N PHE A 13 28.09 15.60 -19.46
CA PHE A 13 28.34 15.60 -18.02
C PHE A 13 27.47 16.68 -17.38
N PHE A 14 26.73 16.34 -16.33
CA PHE A 14 26.25 17.32 -15.37
C PHE A 14 26.83 16.99 -13.99
N ALA A 15 27.51 17.97 -13.49
CA ALA A 15 28.26 17.94 -12.24
C ALA A 15 27.32 18.05 -11.03
N ALA A 16 27.74 17.40 -9.97
CA ALA A 16 27.19 17.43 -8.65
C ALA A 16 27.24 18.85 -8.03
N ALA A 17 26.18 19.25 -7.35
CA ALA A 17 26.24 20.29 -6.34
C ALA A 17 25.62 19.74 -5.05
N ALA A 18 26.50 19.41 -4.12
CA ALA A 18 26.16 19.13 -2.73
C ALA A 18 25.83 20.46 -2.01
N CYS A 19 24.68 20.53 -1.38
CA CYS A 19 24.38 21.58 -0.39
C CYS A 19 23.96 20.91 0.91
N THR A 20 24.94 20.84 1.81
CA THR A 20 24.81 20.45 3.21
C THR A 20 24.28 21.68 3.98
N VAL A 21 23.12 21.61 4.58
CA VAL A 21 22.71 22.55 5.63
C VAL A 21 22.40 21.76 6.89
N LEU A 22 23.33 21.87 7.81
CA LEU A 22 23.28 21.39 9.19
C LEU A 22 22.62 22.48 10.03
N LEU A 23 21.48 22.22 10.64
CA LEU A 23 20.90 23.08 11.67
C LEU A 23 20.61 22.25 12.93
N LEU A 24 21.58 22.36 13.86
CA LEU A 24 21.44 21.97 15.26
C LEU A 24 20.61 23.04 15.99
N ALA A 25 19.50 22.66 16.58
CA ALA A 25 18.84 23.43 17.62
C ALA A 25 18.75 22.58 18.89
N LEU A 26 19.67 22.83 19.78
CA LEU A 26 19.66 22.44 21.20
C LEU A 26 18.62 23.31 21.92
N CYS A 27 17.63 22.71 22.54
CA CYS A 27 16.89 23.34 23.64
C CYS A 27 16.99 22.45 24.86
N ALA A 28 17.86 22.87 25.79
CA ALA A 28 17.91 22.38 27.15
C ALA A 28 16.85 23.12 27.97
N CYS A 29 16.04 22.43 28.72
CA CYS A 29 15.32 22.96 29.87
C CYS A 29 15.57 22.07 31.07
N THR A 30 16.20 22.65 32.05
CA THR A 30 16.54 22.17 33.39
C THR A 30 15.28 22.00 34.26
N PRO A 31 15.38 21.14 35.31
CA PRO A 31 14.32 20.95 36.28
C PRO A 31 14.54 21.78 37.55
N ASP A 32 13.47 22.27 38.13
CA ASP A 32 13.36 22.67 39.53
C ASP A 32 11.95 22.29 39.98
N GLY A 33 11.69 21.65 41.08
CA GLY A 33 12.28 21.62 42.36
C GLY A 33 11.15 21.70 43.38
N THR A 34 11.23 20.91 44.41
CA THR A 34 10.74 21.13 45.76
C THR A 34 9.36 20.57 46.18
N SER A 35 9.44 19.42 46.85
CA SER A 35 9.00 19.05 48.22
C SER A 35 7.54 19.27 48.68
N SER A 36 6.90 18.15 48.93
CA SER A 36 6.47 17.57 50.25
C SER A 36 5.61 18.39 51.21
N PRO A 37 5.01 17.72 52.19
CA PRO A 37 3.83 16.80 52.22
C PRO A 37 2.81 17.36 53.24
N VAL A 38 1.59 16.81 53.29
CA VAL A 38 0.74 16.76 54.51
C VAL A 38 -0.47 15.87 54.28
N SER A 39 -0.52 14.77 54.93
CA SER A 39 -1.36 14.37 56.08
C SER A 39 -2.82 13.98 55.78
N SER A 40 -3.06 12.70 55.95
CA SER A 40 -4.17 12.00 56.61
C SER A 40 -5.52 12.69 56.76
N SER A 41 -6.57 12.07 56.24
CA SER A 41 -7.71 11.69 57.08
C SER A 41 -8.57 10.62 56.38
N ALA A 42 -8.76 9.55 57.08
CA ALA A 42 -9.69 8.49 56.71
C ALA A 42 -11.13 9.03 56.87
N THR A 43 -11.96 8.71 55.89
CA THR A 43 -13.42 8.68 56.10
C THR A 43 -13.96 7.46 55.36
N GLU A 44 -14.42 6.51 56.12
CA GLU A 44 -15.27 5.43 55.66
C GLU A 44 -16.55 6.00 55.09
N GLY A 45 -16.94 5.54 53.92
CA GLY A 45 -18.17 6.00 53.27
C GLY A 45 -18.62 5.07 52.14
N VAL A 46 -19.43 4.09 52.54
CA VAL A 46 -20.55 3.52 51.81
C VAL A 46 -20.29 2.99 50.40
N PHE A 47 -20.30 1.67 50.29
CA PHE A 47 -20.56 0.91 49.08
C PHE A 47 -21.82 1.42 48.39
N SER A 48 -21.64 2.03 47.22
CA SER A 48 -22.70 2.21 46.24
C SER A 48 -22.28 1.36 45.02
N GLU A 49 -23.02 0.31 44.85
CA GLU A 49 -22.98 -0.58 43.69
C GLU A 49 -23.37 0.24 42.46
N SER A 50 -22.37 0.79 41.78
CA SER A 50 -22.59 1.48 40.51
C SER A 50 -22.66 0.40 39.43
N ALA A 51 -23.85 0.19 38.94
CA ALA A 51 -24.12 -0.59 37.73
C ALA A 51 -23.12 -0.20 36.64
N ALA A 52 -22.31 -1.17 36.27
CA ALA A 52 -21.46 -1.06 35.06
C ALA A 52 -22.41 -0.83 33.88
N GLN A 53 -22.55 0.41 33.46
CA GLN A 53 -23.04 0.71 32.13
C GLN A 53 -22.00 0.09 31.14
N SER A 54 -22.41 -1.04 30.58
CA SER A 54 -21.75 -1.55 29.38
C SER A 54 -21.87 -0.46 28.33
N ILE A 55 -20.76 0.21 28.05
CA ILE A 55 -20.60 1.05 26.86
C ILE A 55 -20.90 0.09 25.70
N PRO A 56 -21.90 0.34 24.87
CA PRO A 56 -22.09 -0.44 23.67
C PRO A 56 -20.79 -0.31 22.87
N ALA A 57 -20.18 -1.45 22.55
CA ALA A 57 -19.11 -1.49 21.56
C ALA A 57 -19.62 -0.73 20.33
N PRO A 58 -18.79 0.13 19.69
CA PRO A 58 -19.21 0.78 18.47
C PRO A 58 -19.70 -0.32 17.54
N GLU A 59 -20.96 -0.24 17.15
CA GLU A 59 -21.52 -1.08 16.09
C GLU A 59 -20.58 -0.89 14.91
N SER A 60 -19.76 -1.91 14.64
CA SER A 60 -18.91 -1.95 13.46
C SER A 60 -19.78 -1.64 12.27
N ALA A 61 -19.49 -0.57 11.55
CA ALA A 61 -20.04 -0.35 10.22
C ALA A 61 -19.69 -1.60 9.40
N SER A 62 -20.57 -2.60 9.50
CA SER A 62 -20.38 -3.89 8.87
C SER A 62 -20.53 -3.70 7.37
N GLY A 63 -19.42 -3.84 6.64
CA GLY A 63 -19.50 -3.95 5.21
C GLY A 63 -18.53 -3.15 4.36
N GLU A 64 -17.59 -2.37 4.93
CA GLU A 64 -16.63 -1.60 4.12
C GLU A 64 -15.70 -2.51 3.33
N GLY A 65 -15.15 -3.53 3.97
CA GLY A 65 -14.32 -4.53 3.31
C GLY A 65 -15.09 -5.34 2.29
N ALA A 66 -16.29 -5.80 2.65
CA ALA A 66 -17.18 -6.50 1.73
C ALA A 66 -17.61 -5.61 0.56
N GLN A 67 -17.88 -4.34 0.79
CA GLN A 67 -18.15 -3.36 -0.27
C GLN A 67 -16.95 -3.19 -1.18
N ALA A 68 -15.75 -3.01 -0.63
CA ALA A 68 -14.52 -2.87 -1.41
C ALA A 68 -14.30 -4.09 -2.31
N LEU A 69 -14.42 -5.31 -1.77
CA LEU A 69 -14.29 -6.54 -2.55
C LEU A 69 -15.34 -6.66 -3.66
N SER A 70 -16.57 -6.19 -3.43
CA SER A 70 -17.65 -6.25 -4.44
C SER A 70 -17.43 -5.33 -5.65
N LEU A 71 -16.52 -4.36 -5.53
CA LEU A 71 -16.15 -3.45 -6.62
C LEU A 71 -15.02 -4.00 -7.49
N LEU A 72 -14.37 -5.09 -7.07
CA LEU A 72 -13.25 -5.67 -7.80
C LEU A 72 -13.72 -6.59 -8.93
N PRO A 73 -12.92 -6.76 -9.99
CA PRO A 73 -13.15 -7.75 -11.01
C PRO A 73 -13.20 -9.17 -10.47
N ALA A 74 -13.83 -10.09 -11.22
CA ALA A 74 -14.01 -11.48 -10.79
C ALA A 74 -12.68 -12.24 -10.60
N ASP A 75 -11.62 -11.85 -11.30
CA ASP A 75 -10.28 -12.44 -11.17
C ASP A 75 -9.58 -12.08 -9.86
N ALA A 76 -10.12 -11.12 -9.09
CA ALA A 76 -9.62 -10.81 -7.75
C ALA A 76 -9.61 -12.03 -6.81
N ALA A 77 -10.46 -13.00 -7.06
CA ALA A 77 -10.44 -14.27 -6.34
C ALA A 77 -9.15 -15.08 -6.57
N ASN A 78 -8.45 -14.87 -7.67
CA ASN A 78 -7.23 -15.59 -8.05
C ASN A 78 -5.95 -14.91 -7.53
N ILE A 79 -6.04 -13.62 -7.18
CA ILE A 79 -4.90 -12.81 -6.70
C ILE A 79 -5.12 -12.53 -5.22
N GLN A 80 -4.72 -13.48 -4.37
CA GLN A 80 -4.91 -13.39 -2.93
C GLN A 80 -3.57 -13.30 -2.20
N PRO A 81 -3.50 -12.58 -1.06
CA PRO A 81 -2.31 -12.61 -0.21
C PRO A 81 -2.11 -14.02 0.36
N ASP A 82 -0.87 -14.42 0.55
CA ASP A 82 -0.48 -15.66 1.23
C ASP A 82 -0.87 -15.67 2.71
N ALA A 83 -0.93 -14.50 3.33
CA ALA A 83 -1.35 -14.31 4.71
C ALA A 83 -2.07 -12.95 4.88
N VAL A 84 -2.91 -12.86 5.90
CA VAL A 84 -3.65 -11.64 6.28
C VAL A 84 -3.39 -11.37 7.77
N PRO A 85 -3.19 -10.10 8.19
CA PRO A 85 -2.93 -9.78 9.60
C PRO A 85 -4.07 -10.21 10.52
N GLU A 86 -3.82 -11.11 11.47
CA GLU A 86 -4.84 -11.66 12.37
C GLU A 86 -5.37 -10.64 13.40
N PHE A 87 -4.60 -9.59 13.70
CA PHE A 87 -5.00 -8.51 14.61
C PHE A 87 -6.01 -7.54 13.99
N LEU A 88 -6.21 -7.57 12.68
CA LEU A 88 -7.26 -6.79 12.01
C LEU A 88 -8.63 -7.43 12.22
N THR A 89 -9.67 -6.62 12.32
CA THR A 89 -11.06 -7.10 12.32
C THR A 89 -11.39 -7.80 11.00
N ALA A 90 -12.43 -8.62 10.97
CA ALA A 90 -12.83 -9.34 9.76
C ALA A 90 -13.06 -8.39 8.56
N ASP A 91 -13.69 -7.24 8.79
CA ASP A 91 -13.94 -6.22 7.77
C ASP A 91 -12.65 -5.57 7.27
N GLN A 92 -11.72 -5.25 8.18
CA GLN A 92 -10.40 -4.73 7.81
C GLN A 92 -9.54 -5.78 7.08
N GLN A 93 -9.71 -7.07 7.38
CA GLN A 93 -9.05 -8.14 6.64
C GLN A 93 -9.57 -8.27 5.20
N GLU A 94 -10.87 -8.09 4.98
CA GLU A 94 -11.44 -8.01 3.64
C GLU A 94 -10.92 -6.78 2.88
N LEU A 95 -10.85 -5.63 3.54
CA LEU A 95 -10.25 -4.42 2.99
C LEU A 95 -8.76 -4.63 2.63
N TYR A 96 -8.01 -5.40 3.46
CA TYR A 96 -6.63 -5.77 3.17
C TYR A 96 -6.52 -6.64 1.90
N ARG A 97 -7.42 -7.61 1.71
CA ARG A 97 -7.46 -8.42 0.48
C ARG A 97 -7.74 -7.57 -0.75
N ALA A 98 -8.67 -6.61 -0.65
CA ALA A 98 -8.94 -5.67 -1.73
C ALA A 98 -7.73 -4.77 -2.03
N ALA A 99 -7.04 -4.28 -0.99
CA ALA A 99 -5.82 -3.50 -1.15
C ALA A 99 -4.69 -4.30 -1.80
N TYR A 100 -4.54 -5.57 -1.41
CA TYR A 100 -3.56 -6.47 -2.01
C TYR A 100 -3.79 -6.64 -3.51
N TYR A 101 -5.02 -6.92 -3.93
CA TYR A 101 -5.39 -7.07 -5.33
C TYR A 101 -5.08 -5.79 -6.12
N LEU A 102 -5.58 -4.64 -5.69
CA LEU A 102 -5.38 -3.38 -6.40
C LEU A 102 -3.91 -2.96 -6.46
N TYR A 103 -3.17 -3.12 -5.35
CA TYR A 103 -1.76 -2.80 -5.30
C TYR A 103 -0.92 -3.73 -6.19
N TYR A 104 -1.28 -5.02 -6.26
CA TYR A 104 -0.63 -5.99 -7.14
C TYR A 104 -0.64 -5.54 -8.59
N HIS A 105 -1.75 -5.00 -9.08
CA HIS A 105 -1.87 -4.46 -10.42
C HIS A 105 -0.96 -3.26 -10.70
N PHE A 106 -0.61 -2.47 -9.70
CA PHE A 106 0.34 -1.39 -9.85
C PHE A 106 1.79 -1.87 -9.81
N ASP A 107 2.12 -2.72 -8.87
CA ASP A 107 3.52 -3.02 -8.53
C ASP A 107 4.06 -4.27 -9.26
N VAL A 108 3.24 -5.32 -9.44
CA VAL A 108 3.58 -6.54 -10.19
C VAL A 108 2.97 -6.49 -11.59
N SER A 109 3.12 -5.42 -12.28
CA SER A 109 2.49 -5.17 -13.58
C SER A 109 3.08 -5.98 -14.75
N SER A 110 3.85 -7.03 -14.49
CA SER A 110 4.46 -7.84 -15.54
C SER A 110 3.51 -8.95 -15.99
N GLY A 111 2.81 -8.76 -17.09
CA GLY A 111 2.47 -9.73 -18.11
C GLY A 111 1.91 -11.11 -17.75
N PHE A 112 1.70 -11.44 -16.49
CA PHE A 112 0.85 -12.56 -16.13
C PHE A 112 -0.56 -12.08 -16.39
N ALA A 113 -1.11 -12.57 -17.47
CA ALA A 113 -2.40 -12.27 -18.01
C ALA A 113 -3.39 -11.97 -16.88
N PHE A 114 -3.60 -10.70 -16.62
CA PHE A 114 -4.86 -10.31 -16.04
C PHE A 114 -5.89 -10.69 -17.08
N ASP A 115 -6.78 -11.63 -16.78
CA ASP A 115 -7.81 -12.11 -17.70
C ASP A 115 -8.69 -10.96 -18.24
N THR A 116 -8.55 -9.78 -17.63
CA THR A 116 -9.31 -8.55 -17.94
C THR A 116 -8.68 -7.67 -19.01
N ILE A 117 -7.40 -7.91 -19.38
CA ILE A 117 -6.71 -7.10 -20.39
C ILE A 117 -6.90 -7.71 -21.78
N ASP A 118 -7.50 -6.96 -22.68
CA ASP A 118 -7.64 -7.36 -24.08
C ASP A 118 -6.44 -6.89 -24.92
N GLU A 119 -5.43 -7.73 -25.01
CA GLU A 119 -4.23 -7.47 -25.81
C GLU A 119 -4.52 -7.42 -27.33
N ASN A 120 -5.68 -7.92 -27.79
CA ASN A 120 -6.08 -7.90 -29.18
C ASN A 120 -6.91 -6.67 -29.56
N SER A 121 -7.35 -5.87 -28.56
CA SER A 121 -8.08 -4.65 -28.82
C SER A 121 -7.15 -3.55 -29.36
N PRO A 122 -7.68 -2.54 -30.03
CA PRO A 122 -6.90 -1.36 -30.37
C PRO A 122 -6.27 -0.77 -29.10
N PHE A 123 -4.97 -0.57 -29.11
CA PHE A 123 -4.25 0.09 -28.05
C PHE A 123 -4.12 1.59 -28.31
N ILE A 124 -3.94 2.35 -27.25
CA ILE A 124 -3.59 3.76 -27.30
C ILE A 124 -2.14 3.96 -26.89
N VAL A 125 -1.50 4.97 -27.45
CA VAL A 125 -0.13 5.35 -27.08
C VAL A 125 -0.21 6.57 -26.18
N GLY A 126 0.28 6.43 -24.94
CA GLY A 126 0.35 7.54 -24.01
C GLY A 126 1.50 8.50 -24.32
N ASP A 127 1.53 9.64 -23.62
CA ASP A 127 2.53 10.70 -23.80
C ASP A 127 3.97 10.23 -23.61
N THR A 128 4.17 9.16 -22.84
CA THR A 128 5.48 8.53 -22.60
C THR A 128 5.92 7.56 -23.72
N GLY A 129 5.08 7.34 -24.73
CA GLY A 129 5.29 6.36 -25.80
C GLY A 129 4.96 4.92 -25.38
N ARG A 130 4.38 4.69 -24.19
CA ARG A 130 3.89 3.37 -23.76
C ARG A 130 2.61 3.02 -24.50
N SER A 131 2.46 1.74 -24.85
CA SER A 131 1.20 1.18 -25.36
C SER A 131 0.30 0.76 -24.20
N TYR A 132 -0.97 1.13 -24.27
CA TYR A 132 -1.98 0.82 -23.27
C TYR A 132 -3.12 0.06 -23.92
N TYR A 133 -3.51 -1.05 -23.34
CA TYR A 133 -4.57 -1.94 -23.79
C TYR A 133 -5.78 -1.75 -22.89
N GLN A 134 -6.97 -1.95 -23.44
CA GLN A 134 -8.19 -1.83 -22.65
C GLN A 134 -8.23 -2.86 -21.52
N ASP A 135 -8.46 -2.39 -20.29
CA ASP A 135 -8.80 -3.22 -19.16
C ASP A 135 -10.32 -3.31 -19.02
N THR A 136 -10.87 -4.52 -19.25
CA THR A 136 -12.30 -4.80 -19.19
C THR A 136 -12.78 -5.22 -17.80
N GLY A 137 -11.89 -5.35 -16.84
CA GLY A 137 -12.21 -5.72 -15.46
C GLY A 137 -13.07 -4.67 -14.75
N PHE A 138 -12.91 -3.43 -15.14
CA PHE A 138 -13.75 -2.32 -14.68
C PHE A 138 -14.58 -1.76 -15.85
N ALA A 139 -15.82 -1.38 -15.58
CA ALA A 139 -16.70 -0.85 -16.61
C ALA A 139 -16.13 0.41 -17.30
N ASN A 140 -15.34 1.20 -16.60
CA ASN A 140 -14.66 2.40 -17.09
C ASN A 140 -13.66 2.91 -16.04
N TYR A 141 -12.91 3.97 -16.36
CA TYR A 141 -11.96 4.59 -15.44
C TYR A 141 -12.61 5.12 -14.15
N SER A 142 -13.84 5.60 -14.20
CA SER A 142 -14.54 6.07 -12.97
C SER A 142 -14.85 4.92 -12.02
N ALA A 143 -15.23 3.74 -12.53
CA ALA A 143 -15.47 2.56 -11.71
C ALA A 143 -14.16 2.08 -11.04
N PHE A 144 -13.05 2.04 -11.78
CA PHE A 144 -11.72 1.77 -11.24
C PHE A 144 -11.34 2.76 -10.13
N ARG A 145 -11.52 4.05 -10.38
CA ARG A 145 -11.23 5.09 -9.39
C ARG A 145 -12.08 4.92 -8.14
N THR A 146 -13.36 4.60 -8.29
CA THR A 146 -14.25 4.31 -7.15
C THR A 146 -13.72 3.15 -6.32
N ALA A 147 -13.27 2.07 -6.95
CA ALA A 147 -12.67 0.94 -6.24
C ALA A 147 -11.40 1.36 -5.48
N LEU A 148 -10.53 2.16 -6.09
CA LEU A 148 -9.33 2.70 -5.42
C LEU A 148 -9.70 3.55 -4.20
N ASP A 149 -10.66 4.48 -4.32
CA ASP A 149 -11.07 5.38 -3.25
C ASP A 149 -11.84 4.67 -2.13
N CYS A 150 -12.44 3.50 -2.40
CA CYS A 150 -13.01 2.64 -1.36
C CYS A 150 -11.96 1.91 -0.53
N VAL A 151 -10.74 1.73 -1.05
CA VAL A 151 -9.67 0.95 -0.41
C VAL A 151 -8.56 1.84 0.12
N PHE A 152 -8.17 2.84 -0.65
CA PHE A 152 -7.06 3.73 -0.33
C PHE A 152 -7.55 5.13 -0.01
N THR A 153 -6.76 5.90 0.74
CA THR A 153 -6.97 7.35 0.79
C THR A 153 -6.71 7.94 -0.59
N SER A 154 -7.43 9.01 -0.96
CA SER A 154 -7.29 9.63 -2.29
C SER A 154 -5.86 10.03 -2.59
N ASN A 155 -5.13 10.57 -1.59
CA ASN A 155 -3.72 10.94 -1.76
C ASN A 155 -2.83 9.72 -2.07
N PHE A 156 -3.09 8.58 -1.43
CA PHE A 156 -2.30 7.38 -1.69
C PHE A 156 -2.66 6.76 -3.05
N ALA A 157 -3.94 6.72 -3.41
CA ALA A 157 -4.40 6.27 -4.73
C ALA A 157 -3.79 7.12 -5.86
N ASP A 158 -3.78 8.46 -5.72
CA ASP A 158 -3.15 9.37 -6.68
C ASP A 158 -1.65 9.09 -6.80
N SER A 159 -0.97 8.88 -5.66
CA SER A 159 0.46 8.56 -5.66
C SER A 159 0.80 7.24 -6.37
N LEU A 160 -0.08 6.24 -6.31
CA LEU A 160 0.08 4.99 -7.05
C LEU A 160 -0.05 5.22 -8.56
N ILE A 161 -1.08 5.94 -8.99
CA ILE A 161 -1.30 6.27 -10.41
C ILE A 161 -0.10 7.05 -10.96
N ASP A 162 0.34 8.08 -10.25
CA ASP A 162 1.46 8.94 -10.67
C ASP A 162 2.80 8.21 -10.70
N LYS A 163 3.05 7.34 -9.70
CA LYS A 163 4.32 6.59 -9.58
C LYS A 163 4.48 5.55 -10.67
N TYR A 164 3.43 4.75 -10.90
CA TYR A 164 3.54 3.59 -11.77
C TYR A 164 3.18 3.90 -13.23
N GLN A 165 2.24 4.83 -13.46
CA GLN A 165 1.80 5.25 -14.79
C GLN A 165 1.37 4.09 -15.69
N ASN A 166 0.89 3.00 -15.09
CA ASN A 166 0.43 1.83 -15.83
C ASN A 166 -1.09 1.83 -16.08
N TYR A 167 -1.83 2.77 -15.49
CA TYR A 167 -3.25 2.99 -15.73
C TYR A 167 -3.51 4.40 -16.24
N ILE A 168 -4.29 4.52 -17.32
CA ILE A 168 -4.73 5.80 -17.84
C ILE A 168 -6.22 5.78 -18.20
N LYS A 169 -6.81 6.96 -18.25
CA LYS A 169 -8.14 7.17 -18.78
C LYS A 169 -8.04 7.46 -20.27
N GLY A 170 -8.73 6.66 -21.11
CA GLY A 170 -8.88 7.00 -22.52
C GLY A 170 -9.84 8.16 -22.76
N ASP A 171 -9.77 8.76 -23.96
CA ASP A 171 -10.70 9.82 -24.39
C ASP A 171 -12.17 9.35 -24.45
N ASP A 172 -12.37 8.05 -24.59
CA ASP A 172 -13.66 7.36 -24.52
C ASP A 172 -14.16 7.12 -23.09
N GLY A 173 -13.35 7.47 -22.08
CA GLY A 173 -13.64 7.29 -20.67
C GLY A 173 -13.38 5.87 -20.14
N LEU A 174 -12.90 4.95 -20.98
CA LEU A 174 -12.55 3.61 -20.59
C LEU A 174 -11.22 3.56 -19.83
N LEU A 175 -10.96 2.43 -19.16
CA LEU A 175 -9.72 2.16 -18.46
C LEU A 175 -8.75 1.46 -19.41
N TYR A 176 -7.51 1.94 -19.42
CA TYR A 176 -6.44 1.34 -20.19
C TYR A 176 -5.23 1.05 -19.30
N PHE A 177 -4.59 -0.09 -19.53
CA PHE A 177 -3.46 -0.60 -18.78
C PHE A 177 -2.24 -0.82 -19.67
N SER A 178 -1.08 -0.44 -19.17
CA SER A 178 0.22 -0.74 -19.79
C SER A 178 0.99 -1.72 -18.90
N PHE A 179 1.43 -2.81 -19.51
CA PHE A 179 2.29 -3.78 -18.83
C PHE A 179 3.59 -3.12 -18.37
N GLY A 180 4.01 -3.44 -17.15
CA GLY A 180 5.31 -3.06 -16.62
C GLY A 180 6.33 -4.17 -16.79
N ASP A 181 7.57 -3.86 -16.44
CA ASP A 181 8.72 -4.78 -16.57
C ASP A 181 9.00 -5.56 -15.28
N ARG A 182 8.25 -5.32 -14.20
CA ARG A 182 8.52 -5.91 -12.89
C ARG A 182 7.67 -7.15 -12.65
N GLY A 183 8.31 -8.28 -12.45
CA GLY A 183 7.71 -9.51 -11.96
C GLY A 183 7.84 -9.65 -10.45
N GLY A 184 7.15 -10.65 -9.90
CA GLY A 184 7.33 -11.07 -8.52
C GLY A 184 8.72 -11.65 -8.28
N ASN A 185 9.22 -11.55 -7.05
CA ASN A 185 10.48 -12.17 -6.67
C ASN A 185 10.28 -13.68 -6.52
N ILE A 186 10.93 -14.47 -7.37
CA ILE A 186 10.82 -15.95 -7.38
C ILE A 186 11.34 -16.61 -6.10
N PHE A 187 12.09 -15.88 -5.26
CA PHE A 187 12.61 -16.35 -3.98
C PHE A 187 11.66 -16.11 -2.82
N TYR A 188 10.59 -15.34 -3.04
CA TYR A 188 9.58 -15.08 -2.02
C TYR A 188 8.90 -16.39 -1.56
N LYS A 189 8.73 -16.56 -0.25
CA LYS A 189 8.14 -17.74 0.37
C LYS A 189 6.86 -17.45 1.14
N SER A 190 6.90 -16.47 2.00
CA SER A 190 5.79 -16.18 2.90
C SER A 190 5.88 -14.78 3.47
N SER A 191 4.78 -14.30 4.02
CA SER A 191 4.75 -13.11 4.85
C SER A 191 4.32 -13.41 6.27
N GLU A 192 4.82 -12.62 7.19
CA GLU A 192 4.28 -12.46 8.54
C GLU A 192 4.01 -10.99 8.83
N PHE A 193 3.27 -10.72 9.93
CA PHE A 193 2.87 -9.36 10.27
C PHE A 193 3.22 -9.04 11.71
N SER A 194 3.66 -7.81 11.95
CA SER A 194 3.95 -7.28 13.28
C SER A 194 3.25 -5.94 13.45
N GLN A 195 2.34 -5.87 14.41
CA GLN A 195 1.65 -4.62 14.75
C GLN A 195 2.62 -3.64 15.42
N ILE A 196 2.66 -2.39 14.94
CA ILE A 196 3.50 -1.32 15.50
C ILE A 196 2.68 -0.50 16.50
N SER A 197 1.48 -0.07 16.09
CA SER A 197 0.60 0.75 16.91
C SER A 197 -0.85 0.63 16.46
N GLU A 198 -1.76 0.88 17.40
CA GLU A 198 -3.19 0.94 17.15
C GLU A 198 -3.81 2.04 18.01
N THR A 199 -4.64 2.85 17.37
CA THR A 199 -5.49 3.88 18.00
C THR A 199 -6.91 3.77 17.41
N ALA A 200 -7.84 4.59 17.86
CA ALA A 200 -9.17 4.66 17.26
C ALA A 200 -9.16 5.10 15.77
N ASP A 201 -8.13 5.84 15.36
CA ASP A 201 -8.08 6.49 14.05
C ASP A 201 -6.98 5.94 13.14
N GLU A 202 -6.05 5.12 13.67
CA GLU A 202 -4.90 4.64 12.91
C GLU A 202 -4.41 3.28 13.42
N ILE A 203 -4.11 2.37 12.46
CA ILE A 203 -3.40 1.13 12.71
C ILE A 203 -2.15 1.13 11.83
N ARG A 204 -0.98 0.91 12.44
CA ARG A 204 0.30 0.75 11.74
C ARG A 204 0.87 -0.61 12.03
N PHE A 205 1.36 -1.25 10.97
CA PHE A 205 1.99 -2.55 11.09
C PHE A 205 3.05 -2.76 10.01
N GLN A 206 3.88 -3.75 10.21
CA GLN A 206 4.86 -4.21 9.24
C GLN A 206 4.39 -5.52 8.62
N ARG A 207 4.58 -5.63 7.31
CA ARG A 207 4.61 -6.89 6.60
C ARG A 207 6.08 -7.28 6.42
N ILE A 208 6.44 -8.48 6.84
CA ILE A 208 7.79 -9.02 6.79
C ILE A 208 7.77 -10.17 5.79
N GLY A 209 8.36 -9.95 4.61
CA GLY A 209 8.52 -10.98 3.60
C GLY A 209 9.75 -11.85 3.87
N HIS A 210 9.59 -13.14 3.76
CA HIS A 210 10.66 -14.13 3.88
C HIS A 210 11.04 -14.65 2.50
N TYR A 211 12.35 -14.73 2.25
CA TYR A 211 12.92 -15.14 0.99
C TYR A 211 13.95 -16.23 1.20
N ASP A 212 13.91 -17.26 0.37
CA ASP A 212 14.94 -18.30 0.35
C ASP A 212 16.26 -17.80 -0.24
N GLU A 213 17.27 -18.62 -0.10
CA GLU A 213 18.50 -18.52 -0.87
C GLU A 213 18.21 -18.56 -2.38
N ALA A 214 19.12 -18.02 -3.15
CA ALA A 214 19.00 -17.95 -4.60
C ALA A 214 18.44 -19.25 -5.20
N GLY A 215 17.37 -19.12 -5.99
CA GLY A 215 16.67 -20.23 -6.62
C GLY A 215 17.51 -21.02 -7.62
N PRO A 216 16.89 -21.96 -8.33
CA PRO A 216 17.60 -22.88 -9.22
C PRO A 216 18.45 -22.14 -10.24
N GLY A 217 19.78 -22.25 -10.13
CA GLY A 217 20.78 -21.56 -10.96
C GLY A 217 21.47 -20.38 -10.31
N GLY A 218 21.07 -19.96 -9.11
CA GLY A 218 21.79 -18.95 -8.32
C GLY A 218 23.05 -19.53 -7.68
N SER A 219 24.10 -18.72 -7.60
CA SER A 219 25.28 -19.07 -6.80
C SER A 219 24.87 -19.30 -5.35
N ALA A 220 25.30 -20.39 -4.77
CA ALA A 220 25.02 -20.81 -3.39
C ALA A 220 25.63 -19.88 -2.29
N SER A 221 25.62 -18.57 -2.49
CA SER A 221 26.24 -17.60 -1.58
C SER A 221 25.26 -16.63 -0.90
N SER A 222 23.97 -16.69 -1.20
CA SER A 222 22.97 -15.87 -0.52
C SER A 222 22.25 -16.68 0.57
N SER A 223 22.33 -16.21 1.80
CA SER A 223 21.52 -16.74 2.91
C SER A 223 20.08 -16.28 2.78
N PRO A 224 19.10 -17.00 3.36
CA PRO A 224 17.73 -16.51 3.51
C PRO A 224 17.71 -15.09 4.10
N TYR A 225 16.83 -14.24 3.59
CA TYR A 225 16.72 -12.85 4.03
C TYR A 225 15.26 -12.44 4.21
N THR A 226 15.06 -11.31 4.87
CA THR A 226 13.74 -10.72 5.05
C THR A 226 13.71 -9.30 4.50
N GLU A 227 12.55 -8.89 3.97
CA GLU A 227 12.25 -7.52 3.63
C GLU A 227 11.04 -7.04 4.45
N THR A 228 11.12 -5.83 4.97
CA THR A 228 10.07 -5.27 5.80
C THR A 228 9.45 -4.07 5.11
N CYS A 229 8.12 -4.10 4.98
CA CYS A 229 7.32 -3.02 4.44
C CYS A 229 6.36 -2.50 5.51
N GLU A 230 6.23 -1.18 5.63
CA GLU A 230 5.25 -0.57 6.53
C GLU A 230 3.90 -0.42 5.81
N VAL A 231 2.84 -0.74 6.54
CA VAL A 231 1.45 -0.57 6.12
C VAL A 231 0.74 0.33 7.12
N LYS A 232 -0.03 1.26 6.60
CA LYS A 232 -0.77 2.25 7.39
C LYS A 232 -2.25 2.24 6.99
N LEU A 233 -3.11 1.94 7.95
CA LEU A 233 -4.56 1.98 7.83
C LEU A 233 -5.08 3.13 8.69
N VAL A 234 -5.94 3.98 8.15
CA VAL A 234 -6.51 5.14 8.84
C VAL A 234 -8.03 5.14 8.75
N ASN A 235 -8.67 5.56 9.83
CA ASN A 235 -10.11 5.76 9.88
C ASN A 235 -10.44 7.17 9.40
N THR A 236 -11.20 7.27 8.31
CA THR A 236 -11.62 8.51 7.68
C THR A 236 -13.12 8.74 7.92
N GLU A 237 -13.66 9.86 7.49
CA GLU A 237 -15.10 10.10 7.49
C GLU A 237 -15.90 9.08 6.66
N ASN A 238 -15.23 8.42 5.69
CA ASN A 238 -15.79 7.39 4.83
C ASN A 238 -15.37 5.97 5.24
N GLY A 239 -14.89 5.81 6.49
CA GLY A 239 -14.42 4.56 7.07
C GLY A 239 -12.92 4.31 6.90
N TRP A 240 -12.50 3.06 7.14
CA TRP A 240 -11.10 2.67 7.09
C TRP A 240 -10.53 2.66 5.66
N ARG A 241 -9.35 3.27 5.48
CA ARG A 241 -8.63 3.33 4.20
C ARG A 241 -7.13 3.15 4.41
N PHE A 242 -6.46 2.48 3.49
CA PHE A 242 -5.00 2.42 3.51
C PHE A 242 -4.40 3.76 3.06
N ALA A 243 -3.63 4.40 3.94
CA ALA A 243 -2.86 5.61 3.65
C ALA A 243 -1.40 5.29 3.25
N GLY A 244 -1.01 4.02 3.36
CA GLY A 244 0.24 3.45 2.92
C GLY A 244 0.12 1.95 2.82
N PHE A 245 0.59 1.38 1.71
CA PHE A 245 0.58 -0.04 1.45
C PHE A 245 1.83 -0.42 0.63
N ALA A 246 2.42 -1.53 0.96
CA ALA A 246 3.52 -2.10 0.20
C ALA A 246 3.48 -3.63 0.31
N MET A 247 3.98 -4.29 -0.71
CA MET A 247 4.05 -5.74 -0.80
C MET A 247 5.50 -6.20 -0.69
N ALA A 248 5.70 -7.31 0.03
CA ALA A 248 6.87 -8.16 -0.09
C ALA A 248 6.49 -9.33 -0.99
N TYR A 249 7.27 -9.62 -2.04
CA TYR A 249 7.08 -10.76 -2.96
C TYR A 249 8.32 -11.03 -3.79
#